data_a0f7fda9a89a59ad8d9686b1feaa9f4b
#
_entry.id   a0f7fda9a89a59ad8d9686b1feaa9f4b
#
_cell.length_a   1.000
_cell.length_b   1.000
_cell.length_c   1.000
_cell.angle_alpha   90.00
_cell.angle_beta   90.00
_cell.angle_gamma   90.00
#
_symmetry.space_group_name_H-M   'P 1'
#
loop_
_entity.id
_entity.type
_entity.pdbx_description
1 polymer ?
#
loop_
_entity_poly.entity_id
_entity_poly.type
_entity_poly.pdbx_seq_one_letter_code
_entity_poly.pdbx_strand_id
1 'polypeptide(L)'
;MNTIEISPNPEYLGRQNAQYAFAYEITITNRMAIPVKLLNRHWIITHGNGYIEEVRGEGVVGEKPRLEPGQSFTYSSGALIPTANGSMSGSYEFVTDLGESFSAPIPEFVLASPESLH
;
A
#
# COMPACT_ATOMS: atom_id res chain seq x y z
N MET A 1 -4.17 14.11 16.58
CA MET A 1 -3.02 13.24 16.79
C MET A 1 -2.23 13.10 15.52
N ASN A 2 -0.93 13.26 15.61
CA ASN A 2 -0.08 13.21 14.43
C ASN A 2 0.19 11.77 14.04
N THR A 3 0.10 11.51 12.76
CA THR A 3 0.25 10.17 12.24
C THR A 3 0.91 10.22 10.87
N ILE A 4 1.04 9.05 10.28
CA ILE A 4 1.40 8.93 8.88
C ILE A 4 0.10 8.82 8.10
N GLU A 5 -0.09 9.71 7.15
CA GLU A 5 -1.26 9.69 6.28
C GLU A 5 -0.94 8.88 5.03
N ILE A 6 -1.77 7.89 4.72
CA ILE A 6 -1.54 7.02 3.57
C ILE A 6 -2.77 7.07 2.68
N SER A 7 -2.54 7.47 1.41
CA SER A 7 -3.63 7.64 0.44
C SER A 7 -3.42 6.68 -0.73
N PRO A 8 -4.20 5.60 -0.81
CA PRO A 8 -4.14 4.69 -1.94
C PRO A 8 -5.00 5.18 -3.09
N ASN A 9 -4.53 4.90 -4.32
CA ASN A 9 -5.26 5.24 -5.54
C ASN A 9 -5.11 4.08 -6.53
N PRO A 10 -6.06 3.12 -6.52
CA PRO A 10 -5.99 1.96 -7.41
C PRO A 10 -6.54 2.25 -8.80
N GLU A 11 -6.05 1.48 -9.78
CA GLU A 11 -6.48 1.58 -11.16
C GLU A 11 -6.50 0.19 -11.78
N TYR A 12 -7.57 -0.12 -12.52
CA TYR A 12 -7.64 -1.36 -13.28
C TYR A 12 -6.90 -1.19 -14.60
N LEU A 13 -6.01 -2.15 -14.92
CA LEU A 13 -5.18 -2.08 -16.13
C LEU A 13 -5.66 -3.01 -17.25
N GLY A 14 -6.48 -4.00 -16.93
CA GLY A 14 -6.96 -4.95 -17.93
C GLY A 14 -6.68 -6.38 -17.53
N ARG A 15 -7.12 -7.31 -18.38
CA ARG A 15 -6.89 -8.73 -18.13
C ARG A 15 -5.56 -9.16 -18.76
N GLN A 16 -4.87 -10.03 -18.06
CA GLN A 16 -3.65 -10.67 -18.56
C GLN A 16 -3.84 -12.18 -18.42
N ASN A 17 -4.15 -12.84 -19.55
CA ASN A 17 -4.47 -14.26 -19.53
C ASN A 17 -5.71 -14.48 -18.65
N ALA A 18 -5.61 -15.31 -17.61
CA ALA A 18 -6.73 -15.60 -16.72
C ALA A 18 -6.75 -14.70 -15.50
N GLN A 19 -5.95 -13.64 -15.47
CA GLN A 19 -5.82 -12.78 -14.30
C GLN A 19 -6.20 -11.35 -14.60
N TYR A 20 -6.48 -10.60 -13.55
CA TYR A 20 -6.86 -9.19 -13.62
C TYR A 20 -5.70 -8.37 -13.08
N ALA A 21 -5.25 -7.38 -13.86
CA ALA A 21 -4.09 -6.56 -13.52
C ALA A 21 -4.55 -5.21 -12.97
N PHE A 22 -3.96 -4.81 -11.86
CA PHE A 22 -4.23 -3.54 -11.22
C PHE A 22 -2.92 -2.82 -10.93
N ALA A 23 -2.95 -1.51 -11.06
CA ALA A 23 -1.90 -0.66 -10.52
C ALA A 23 -2.45 0.03 -9.28
N TYR A 24 -1.57 0.40 -8.37
CA TYR A 24 -1.97 1.26 -7.25
C TYR A 24 -0.86 2.24 -6.97
N GLU A 25 -1.26 3.50 -6.76
CA GLU A 25 -0.37 4.57 -6.39
C GLU A 25 -0.60 4.88 -4.92
N ILE A 26 0.47 4.88 -4.14
CA ILE A 26 0.39 5.16 -2.70
C ILE A 26 1.12 6.45 -2.42
N THR A 27 0.44 7.38 -1.76
CA THR A 27 1.06 8.61 -1.27
C THR A 27 1.15 8.53 0.25
N ILE A 28 2.37 8.67 0.76
CA ILE A 28 2.66 8.58 2.19
C ILE A 28 3.11 9.96 2.64
N THR A 29 2.41 10.56 3.61
CA THR A 29 2.74 11.89 4.11
C THR A 29 3.02 11.82 5.61
N ASN A 30 4.17 12.38 6.01
CA ASN A 30 4.52 12.45 7.42
C ASN A 30 3.79 13.63 8.06
N ARG A 31 2.78 13.32 8.90
CA ARG A 31 2.04 14.33 9.67
C ARG A 31 2.55 14.45 11.10
N MET A 32 3.66 13.78 11.41
CA MET A 32 4.26 13.86 12.74
C MET A 32 5.18 15.07 12.83
N ALA A 33 5.57 15.40 14.05
CA ALA A 33 6.43 16.56 14.30
C ALA A 33 7.92 16.22 14.15
N ILE A 34 8.26 14.94 13.92
CA ILE A 34 9.65 14.50 13.78
C ILE A 34 9.82 13.69 12.50
N PRO A 35 11.05 13.63 11.95
CA PRO A 35 11.29 12.83 10.76
C PRO A 35 11.12 11.34 11.02
N VAL A 36 10.68 10.62 9.99
CA VAL A 36 10.51 9.17 10.03
C VAL A 36 11.14 8.54 8.80
N LYS A 37 11.50 7.27 8.91
CA LYS A 37 12.02 6.50 7.79
C LYS A 37 11.20 5.23 7.64
N LEU A 38 10.74 4.95 6.43
CA LEU A 38 10.02 3.73 6.14
C LEU A 38 11.02 2.58 6.05
N LEU A 39 10.76 1.50 6.78
CA LEU A 39 11.64 0.34 6.81
C LEU A 39 11.07 -0.87 6.08
N ASN A 40 9.82 -1.21 6.36
CA ASN A 40 9.23 -2.46 5.88
C ASN A 40 7.79 -2.26 5.45
N ARG A 41 7.33 -3.15 4.57
CA ARG A 41 5.93 -3.19 4.14
C ARG A 41 5.32 -4.55 4.43
N HIS A 42 4.03 -4.55 4.71
CA HIS A 42 3.24 -5.76 4.86
C HIS A 42 1.92 -5.55 4.16
N TRP A 43 1.67 -6.34 3.12
CA TRP A 43 0.42 -6.28 2.35
C TRP A 43 -0.42 -7.50 2.62
N ILE A 44 -1.72 -7.29 2.71
CA ILE A 44 -2.74 -8.34 2.79
C ILE A 44 -3.63 -8.14 1.59
N ILE A 45 -3.62 -9.10 0.67
CA ILE A 45 -4.41 -9.04 -0.56
C ILE A 45 -5.50 -10.08 -0.45
N THR A 46 -6.76 -9.63 -0.47
CA THR A 46 -7.91 -10.53 -0.40
C THR A 46 -8.51 -10.62 -1.80
N HIS A 47 -8.53 -11.84 -2.35
CA HIS A 47 -9.13 -12.09 -3.66
C HIS A 47 -10.65 -12.13 -3.53
N GLY A 48 -11.36 -11.94 -4.63
CA GLY A 48 -12.81 -11.93 -4.63
C GLY A 48 -13.45 -13.23 -4.17
N ASN A 49 -12.70 -14.32 -4.21
CA ASN A 49 -13.17 -15.64 -3.73
C ASN A 49 -12.83 -15.89 -2.27
N GLY A 50 -12.28 -14.90 -1.56
CA GLY A 50 -11.94 -15.02 -0.14
C GLY A 50 -10.52 -15.50 0.13
N TYR A 51 -9.76 -15.88 -0.89
CA TYR A 51 -8.39 -16.29 -0.69
C TYR A 51 -7.55 -15.08 -0.23
N ILE A 52 -6.70 -15.29 0.77
CA ILE A 52 -5.86 -14.22 1.33
C ILE A 52 -4.41 -14.52 1.05
N GLU A 53 -3.74 -13.53 0.50
CA GLU A 53 -2.32 -13.58 0.17
C GLU A 53 -1.60 -12.51 0.98
N GLU A 54 -0.48 -12.85 1.62
CA GLU A 54 0.31 -11.87 2.37
C GLU A 54 1.67 -11.69 1.71
N VAL A 55 2.12 -10.44 1.64
CA VAL A 55 3.42 -10.09 1.09
C VAL A 55 4.15 -9.21 2.08
N ARG A 56 5.37 -9.63 2.48
CA ARG A 56 6.21 -8.85 3.39
C ARG A 56 7.52 -8.55 2.68
N GLY A 57 8.08 -7.38 2.94
CA GLY A 57 9.35 -7.02 2.36
C GLY A 57 9.89 -5.73 2.92
N GLU A 58 11.15 -5.43 2.56
CA GLU A 58 11.80 -4.20 2.98
C GLU A 58 11.51 -3.08 2.00
N GLY A 59 11.23 -1.90 2.54
CA GLY A 59 11.06 -0.71 1.74
C GLY A 59 9.87 -0.76 0.80
N VAL A 60 9.84 0.16 -0.14
CA VAL A 60 8.84 0.24 -1.20
C VAL A 60 9.57 0.53 -2.50
N VAL A 61 9.31 -0.28 -3.53
CA VAL A 61 9.96 -0.21 -4.85
C VAL A 61 11.47 0.04 -4.76
N GLY A 62 12.12 -0.69 -3.83
CA GLY A 62 13.58 -0.61 -3.67
C GLY A 62 14.08 0.55 -2.84
N GLU A 63 13.19 1.32 -2.20
CA GLU A 63 13.59 2.50 -1.43
C GLU A 63 13.06 2.44 0.00
N LYS A 64 13.82 3.09 0.90
CA LYS A 64 13.40 3.29 2.30
C LYS A 64 13.38 4.79 2.55
N PRO A 65 12.32 5.49 2.10
CA PRO A 65 12.32 6.95 2.14
C PRO A 65 12.29 7.49 3.56
N ARG A 66 13.07 8.55 3.77
CA ARG A 66 13.05 9.34 4.99
C ARG A 66 12.22 10.58 4.73
N LEU A 67 11.24 10.84 5.59
CA LEU A 67 10.30 11.94 5.40
C LEU A 67 10.42 12.93 6.55
N GLU A 68 10.69 14.20 6.20
CA GLU A 68 10.61 15.30 7.15
C GLU A 68 9.13 15.56 7.49
N PRO A 69 8.85 16.25 8.59
CA PRO A 69 7.46 16.65 8.88
C PRO A 69 6.84 17.39 7.69
N GLY A 70 5.66 16.92 7.26
CA GLY A 70 4.94 17.49 6.13
C GLY A 70 5.37 16.97 4.76
N GLN A 71 6.45 16.20 4.67
CA GLN A 71 6.94 15.69 3.40
C GLN A 71 6.18 14.44 2.98
N SER A 72 6.00 14.28 1.67
CA SER A 72 5.32 13.14 1.09
C SER A 72 6.23 12.34 0.18
N PHE A 73 5.93 11.06 0.05
CA PHE A 73 6.57 10.15 -0.91
C PHE A 73 5.46 9.40 -1.63
N THR A 74 5.53 9.37 -2.96
CA THR A 74 4.54 8.69 -3.78
C THR A 74 5.23 7.62 -4.61
N TYR A 75 4.65 6.43 -4.65
CA TYR A 75 5.16 5.36 -5.49
C TYR A 75 4.00 4.58 -6.10
N SER A 76 4.29 3.84 -7.16
CA SER A 76 3.30 2.98 -7.81
C SER A 76 3.82 1.56 -7.88
N SER A 77 2.91 0.61 -7.78
CA SER A 77 3.22 -0.80 -7.93
C SER A 77 2.00 -1.49 -8.53
N GLY A 78 2.03 -2.80 -8.65
CA GLY A 78 0.96 -3.53 -9.30
C GLY A 78 0.62 -4.83 -8.59
N ALA A 79 -0.55 -5.36 -8.92
CA ALA A 79 -1.01 -6.65 -8.42
C ALA A 79 -1.75 -7.38 -9.52
N LEU A 80 -1.55 -8.70 -9.56
CA LEU A 80 -2.30 -9.60 -10.43
C LEU A 80 -3.11 -10.53 -9.55
N ILE A 81 -4.42 -10.57 -9.75
CA ILE A 81 -5.28 -11.48 -9.00
C ILE A 81 -6.18 -12.24 -9.96
N PRO A 82 -6.58 -13.47 -9.59
CA PRO A 82 -7.38 -14.31 -10.50
C PRO A 82 -8.86 -13.97 -10.52
N THR A 83 -9.30 -13.00 -9.74
CA THR A 83 -10.71 -12.63 -9.63
C THR A 83 -10.92 -11.20 -10.09
N ALA A 84 -12.15 -10.87 -10.51
CA ALA A 84 -12.48 -9.56 -11.08
C ALA A 84 -12.42 -8.44 -10.05
N ASN A 85 -12.46 -8.80 -8.77
CA ASN A 85 -12.35 -7.83 -7.67
C ASN A 85 -11.56 -8.42 -6.52
N GLY A 86 -11.16 -7.54 -5.61
CA GLY A 86 -10.44 -7.91 -4.40
C GLY A 86 -10.24 -6.68 -3.56
N SER A 87 -9.41 -6.80 -2.54
CA SER A 87 -9.05 -5.65 -1.72
C SER A 87 -7.62 -5.79 -1.24
N MET A 88 -7.03 -4.66 -0.87
CA MET A 88 -5.71 -4.62 -0.30
C MET A 88 -5.72 -3.80 0.97
N SER A 89 -4.97 -4.27 1.96
CA SER A 89 -4.77 -3.56 3.21
C SER A 89 -3.38 -3.94 3.73
N GLY A 90 -3.01 -3.41 4.87
CA GLY A 90 -1.73 -3.77 5.46
C GLY A 90 -1.16 -2.65 6.30
N SER A 91 0.17 -2.60 6.35
CA SER A 91 0.85 -1.61 7.15
C SER A 91 2.26 -1.38 6.64
N TYR A 92 2.81 -0.22 7.00
CA TYR A 92 4.23 0.07 6.86
C TYR A 92 4.84 0.18 8.25
N GLU A 93 6.07 -0.26 8.37
CA GLU A 93 6.83 -0.06 9.59
C GLU A 93 7.79 1.10 9.41
N PHE A 94 7.80 2.00 10.37
CA PHE A 94 8.64 3.20 10.37
C PHE A 94 9.52 3.24 11.59
N VAL A 95 10.60 4.01 11.49
CA VAL A 95 11.42 4.36 12.65
C VAL A 95 11.57 5.88 12.69
N THR A 96 11.46 6.47 13.87
CA THR A 96 11.69 7.91 14.05
C THR A 96 13.17 8.19 14.16
N ASP A 97 13.54 9.47 14.02
CA ASP A 97 14.93 9.90 14.23
C ASP A 97 15.40 9.65 15.67
N LEU A 98 14.47 9.40 16.59
CA LEU A 98 14.80 9.07 17.98
C LEU A 98 14.95 7.56 18.18
N GLY A 99 14.84 6.76 17.11
CA GLY A 99 15.02 5.32 17.18
C GLY A 99 13.79 4.53 17.58
N GLU A 100 12.62 5.17 17.62
CA GLU A 100 11.39 4.49 17.99
C GLU A 100 10.70 3.91 16.77
N SER A 101 10.37 2.62 16.84
CA SER A 101 9.67 1.93 15.75
C SER A 101 8.17 1.95 15.97
N PHE A 102 7.41 2.05 14.90
CA PHE A 102 5.96 1.98 14.98
C PHE A 102 5.41 1.54 13.63
N SER A 103 4.16 1.06 13.63
CA SER A 103 3.45 0.68 12.40
C SER A 103 2.38 1.69 12.08
N ALA A 104 2.22 1.98 10.78
CA ALA A 104 1.13 2.81 10.30
C ALA A 104 0.24 1.96 9.40
N PRO A 105 -1.08 1.89 9.70
CA PRO A 105 -1.97 1.07 8.87
C PRO A 105 -2.22 1.72 7.52
N ILE A 106 -2.31 0.87 6.49
CA ILE A 106 -2.72 1.28 5.16
C ILE A 106 -4.24 1.10 5.11
N PRO A 107 -5.02 2.17 4.82
CA PRO A 107 -6.46 2.00 4.70
C PRO A 107 -6.80 0.98 3.63
N GLU A 108 -7.77 0.12 3.91
CA GLU A 108 -8.20 -0.87 2.94
C GLU A 108 -8.76 -0.18 1.71
N PHE A 109 -8.39 -0.67 0.53
CA PHE A 109 -8.95 -0.17 -0.72
C PHE A 109 -9.33 -1.33 -1.63
N VAL A 110 -10.29 -1.06 -2.50
CA VAL A 110 -10.88 -2.07 -3.36
C VAL A 110 -10.17 -2.10 -4.70
N LEU A 111 -9.92 -3.33 -5.19
CA LEU A 111 -9.50 -3.57 -6.56
C LEU A 111 -10.73 -4.05 -7.30
N ALA A 112 -11.22 -3.24 -8.25
CA ALA A 112 -12.45 -3.58 -8.97
C ALA A 112 -12.27 -3.36 -10.45
N SER A 113 -12.50 -4.42 -11.23
CA SER A 113 -12.57 -4.30 -12.69
C SER A 113 -14.01 -3.92 -13.07
N PRO A 114 -14.24 -3.40 -14.28
CA PRO A 114 -15.60 -3.13 -14.74
C PRO A 114 -16.51 -4.36 -14.72
N GLU A 115 -15.94 -5.56 -14.85
CA GLU A 115 -16.71 -6.80 -14.84
C GLU A 115 -17.31 -7.10 -13.47
N SER A 116 -16.75 -6.54 -12.40
CA SER A 116 -17.24 -6.79 -11.05
C SER A 116 -18.40 -5.90 -10.65
N LEU A 117 -18.84 -5.01 -11.54
CA LEU A 117 -19.88 -4.03 -11.23
C LEU A 117 -21.28 -4.46 -11.69
N HIS A 118 -21.44 -5.71 -12.06
CA HIS A 118 -22.73 -6.26 -12.50
C HIS A 118 -23.52 -6.90 -11.39
#